data_75f1f2abbdc5b49ddfa84b57aace5da5
#
_entry.id   75f1f2abbdc5b49ddfa84b57aace5da5
#
_cell.length_a   1.000
_cell.length_b   1.000
_cell.length_c   1.000
_cell.angle_alpha   90.00
_cell.angle_beta   90.00
_cell.angle_gamma   90.00
#
_symmetry.space_group_name_H-M   'P 1'
#
loop_
_entity.id
_entity.type
_entity.pdbx_description
1 polymer ?
#
loop_
_entity_poly.entity_id
_entity_poly.type
_entity_poly.pdbx_seq_one_letter_code
_entity_poly.pdbx_strand_id
1 'polypeptide(L)'
;YDRFREIMDTLKNEHEQFKENNFEKYEDFLTYMDDMRERTKHLAQEFHDFLNGSVSFRFDSIRYKLGDDIVDNFIKTFVTERGNSSEIKYITDENPFSYKPIVTVNNLDYMLPSANAAYEAIILNLEKFFKDSKYNEKFRKSRDNRLEHETFCTFRDFFPESTIILESVFETNKSHNEHDLIIFHNKTILIVEAKASPRRAPLREPARAYIRIRDDFKRKSGIQSASEQANNLRNLIINNEKTSLYDKKGNLLYTINRCDYDNIY
;
A
#
# COMPACT_ATOMS: atom_id res chain seq x y z
N TYR A 1 24.01 -1.06 18.61
CA TYR A 1 23.61 -2.45 18.29
C TYR A 1 24.17 -3.42 19.34
N ASP A 2 25.44 -3.26 19.72
CA ASP A 2 26.11 -4.13 20.70
C ASP A 2 25.49 -3.99 22.09
N ARG A 3 25.19 -2.75 22.53
CA ARG A 3 24.53 -2.53 23.83
C ARG A 3 23.13 -3.11 23.93
N PHE A 4 22.36 -3.07 22.84
CA PHE A 4 21.05 -3.73 22.78
C PHE A 4 21.17 -5.25 22.93
N ARG A 5 22.18 -5.85 22.29
CA ARG A 5 22.46 -7.28 22.40
C ARG A 5 22.82 -7.64 23.83
N GLU A 6 23.68 -6.88 24.50
CA GLU A 6 24.06 -7.09 25.90
C GLU A 6 22.83 -7.07 26.82
N ILE A 7 21.93 -6.08 26.64
CA ILE A 7 20.68 -5.99 27.43
C ILE A 7 19.83 -7.26 27.20
N MET A 8 19.65 -7.67 25.97
CA MET A 8 18.84 -8.86 25.62
C MET A 8 19.47 -10.14 26.16
N ASP A 9 20.79 -10.29 26.09
CA ASP A 9 21.49 -11.45 26.62
C ASP A 9 21.38 -11.51 28.15
N THR A 10 21.46 -10.37 28.82
CA THR A 10 21.27 -10.30 30.29
C THR A 10 19.86 -10.71 30.72
N LEU A 11 18.82 -10.16 30.03
CA LEU A 11 17.43 -10.52 30.27
C LEU A 11 17.14 -12.02 30.03
N LYS A 12 17.77 -12.56 28.95
CA LYS A 12 17.67 -13.99 28.66
C LYS A 12 18.29 -14.86 29.76
N ASN A 13 19.46 -14.48 30.23
CA ASN A 13 20.14 -15.20 31.33
C ASN A 13 19.31 -15.18 32.63
N GLU A 14 18.71 -14.04 33.00
CA GLU A 14 17.80 -13.93 34.11
C GLU A 14 16.57 -14.83 33.95
N HIS A 15 16.03 -14.92 32.74
CA HIS A 15 14.90 -15.80 32.43
C HIS A 15 15.27 -17.30 32.53
N GLU A 16 16.45 -17.71 32.06
CA GLU A 16 16.94 -19.10 32.23
C GLU A 16 17.15 -19.44 33.69
N GLN A 17 17.77 -18.55 34.47
CA GLN A 17 17.93 -18.75 35.92
C GLN A 17 16.59 -18.86 36.64
N PHE A 18 15.58 -18.08 36.23
CA PHE A 18 14.23 -18.22 36.77
C PHE A 18 13.63 -19.59 36.49
N LYS A 19 13.83 -20.17 35.32
CA LYS A 19 13.33 -21.50 34.97
C LYS A 19 14.00 -22.62 35.77
N GLU A 20 15.26 -22.44 36.08
CA GLU A 20 16.03 -23.43 36.84
C GLU A 20 15.71 -23.43 38.34
N ASN A 21 15.15 -22.32 38.87
CA ASN A 21 14.77 -22.23 40.28
C ASN A 21 13.48 -23.02 40.59
N ASN A 22 13.59 -23.93 41.54
CA ASN A 22 12.48 -24.70 42.03
C ASN A 22 11.99 -24.06 43.33
N PHE A 23 10.99 -23.20 43.28
CA PHE A 23 10.46 -22.50 44.45
C PHE A 23 9.55 -23.43 45.23
N GLU A 24 9.99 -23.86 46.43
CA GLU A 24 9.19 -24.70 47.31
C GLU A 24 8.11 -23.90 48.08
N LYS A 25 8.37 -22.60 48.30
CA LYS A 25 7.43 -21.71 49.02
C LYS A 25 7.13 -20.46 48.16
N TYR A 26 5.90 -19.97 48.29
CA TYR A 26 5.47 -18.75 47.62
C TYR A 26 6.25 -17.50 48.05
N GLU A 27 6.65 -17.46 49.34
CA GLU A 27 7.46 -16.37 49.88
C GLU A 27 8.86 -16.30 49.23
N ASP A 28 9.48 -17.44 48.96
CA ASP A 28 10.77 -17.52 48.29
C ASP A 28 10.65 -17.04 46.83
N PHE A 29 9.55 -17.37 46.16
CA PHE A 29 9.23 -16.86 44.82
C PHE A 29 9.07 -15.35 44.83
N LEU A 30 8.32 -14.76 45.77
CA LEU A 30 8.14 -13.31 45.85
C LEU A 30 9.47 -12.58 46.11
N THR A 31 10.28 -13.11 47.02
CA THR A 31 11.60 -12.54 47.32
C THR A 31 12.50 -12.57 46.07
N TYR A 32 12.52 -13.67 45.33
CA TYR A 32 13.27 -13.77 44.08
C TYR A 32 12.77 -12.77 43.04
N MET A 33 11.46 -12.60 42.88
CA MET A 33 10.88 -11.66 41.94
C MET A 33 11.22 -10.20 42.26
N ASP A 34 11.20 -9.83 43.54
CA ASP A 34 11.58 -8.49 43.98
C ASP A 34 13.07 -8.24 43.75
N ASP A 35 13.92 -9.20 44.02
CA ASP A 35 15.35 -9.13 43.82
C ASP A 35 15.71 -9.07 42.32
N MET A 36 15.05 -9.87 41.48
CA MET A 36 15.19 -9.84 40.05
C MET A 36 14.73 -8.46 39.46
N ARG A 37 13.63 -7.94 39.99
CA ARG A 37 13.12 -6.62 39.58
C ARG A 37 14.12 -5.49 39.87
N GLU A 38 14.71 -5.49 41.07
CA GLU A 38 15.73 -4.49 41.41
C GLU A 38 17.01 -4.66 40.58
N ARG A 39 17.46 -5.90 40.34
CA ARG A 39 18.63 -6.15 39.46
C ARG A 39 18.41 -5.73 38.01
N THR A 40 17.20 -5.91 37.47
CA THR A 40 16.89 -5.61 36.05
C THR A 40 16.33 -4.21 35.83
N LYS A 41 16.02 -3.45 36.88
CA LYS A 41 15.42 -2.11 36.82
C LYS A 41 16.20 -1.13 35.93
N HIS A 42 17.52 -1.12 36.07
CA HIS A 42 18.39 -0.27 35.26
C HIS A 42 18.40 -0.72 33.80
N LEU A 43 18.30 -2.02 33.51
CA LEU A 43 18.24 -2.56 32.17
C LEU A 43 16.93 -2.15 31.45
N ALA A 44 15.81 -2.14 32.17
CA ALA A 44 14.54 -1.68 31.66
C ALA A 44 14.61 -0.18 31.28
N GLN A 45 15.26 0.64 32.11
CA GLN A 45 15.47 2.05 31.81
C GLN A 45 16.40 2.25 30.62
N GLU A 46 17.55 1.54 30.58
CA GLU A 46 18.47 1.61 29.44
C GLU A 46 17.82 1.16 28.12
N PHE A 47 17.00 0.12 28.16
CA PHE A 47 16.25 -0.35 27.01
C PHE A 47 15.23 0.70 26.54
N HIS A 48 14.51 1.31 27.46
CA HIS A 48 13.60 2.41 27.17
C HIS A 48 14.32 3.60 26.56
N ASP A 49 15.47 4.01 27.08
CA ASP A 49 16.26 5.12 26.59
C ASP A 49 16.85 4.80 25.20
N PHE A 50 17.28 3.55 24.97
CA PHE A 50 17.71 3.06 23.68
C PHE A 50 16.57 3.12 22.64
N LEU A 51 15.38 2.64 22.99
CA LEU A 51 14.21 2.70 22.11
C LEU A 51 13.84 4.15 21.80
N ASN A 52 13.80 5.01 22.79
CA ASN A 52 13.51 6.43 22.58
C ASN A 52 14.54 7.09 21.68
N GLY A 53 15.83 6.84 21.91
CA GLY A 53 16.92 7.36 21.07
C GLY A 53 16.92 6.82 19.65
N SER A 54 16.46 5.57 19.45
CA SER A 54 16.44 4.96 18.12
C SER A 54 15.22 5.32 17.29
N VAL A 55 14.11 5.74 17.91
CA VAL A 55 12.87 6.11 17.21
C VAL A 55 12.60 7.60 17.19
N SER A 56 13.30 8.40 17.99
CA SER A 56 13.19 9.85 17.99
C SER A 56 14.31 10.50 17.17
N PHE A 57 14.01 11.62 16.56
CA PHE A 57 14.95 12.41 15.75
C PHE A 57 14.66 13.91 15.86
N ARG A 58 15.62 14.71 15.41
CA ARG A 58 15.52 16.17 15.37
C ARG A 58 15.71 16.68 13.96
N PHE A 59 15.10 17.79 13.64
CA PHE A 59 15.24 18.43 12.32
C PHE A 59 16.46 19.35 12.20
N ASP A 60 17.25 19.57 13.25
CA ASP A 60 18.35 20.55 13.24
C ASP A 60 19.35 20.35 12.10
N SER A 61 19.79 19.10 11.88
CA SER A 61 20.73 18.77 10.80
C SER A 61 20.08 18.90 9.41
N ILE A 62 18.78 18.67 9.31
CA ILE A 62 18.02 18.80 8.06
C ILE A 62 17.77 20.28 7.78
N ARG A 63 17.46 21.09 8.79
CA ARG A 63 17.33 22.55 8.68
C ARG A 63 18.60 23.19 8.14
N TYR A 64 19.76 22.78 8.66
CA TYR A 64 21.05 23.27 8.17
C TYR A 64 21.27 22.98 6.67
N LYS A 65 20.78 21.85 6.17
CA LYS A 65 20.96 21.42 4.76
C LYS A 65 19.92 22.00 3.82
N LEU A 66 18.66 22.07 4.22
CA LEU A 66 17.52 22.40 3.36
C LEU A 66 16.92 23.78 3.60
N GLY A 67 17.26 24.43 4.73
CA GLY A 67 16.69 25.71 5.15
C GLY A 67 15.40 25.57 5.94
N ASP A 68 15.07 26.61 6.69
CA ASP A 68 13.95 26.63 7.63
C ASP A 68 12.60 26.51 6.92
N ASP A 69 12.39 27.24 5.83
CA ASP A 69 11.11 27.26 5.11
C ASP A 69 10.69 25.88 4.62
N ILE A 70 11.63 25.07 4.11
CA ILE A 70 11.35 23.72 3.62
C ILE A 70 11.00 22.82 4.79
N VAL A 71 11.75 22.88 5.88
CA VAL A 71 11.54 22.04 7.05
C VAL A 71 10.23 22.41 7.76
N ASP A 72 9.90 23.68 7.88
CA ASP A 72 8.66 24.14 8.50
C ASP A 72 7.43 23.70 7.69
N ASN A 73 7.50 23.79 6.36
CA ASN A 73 6.46 23.27 5.48
C ASN A 73 6.32 21.73 5.60
N PHE A 74 7.44 21.01 5.74
CA PHE A 74 7.44 19.58 5.97
C PHE A 74 6.76 19.24 7.32
N ILE A 75 7.17 19.92 8.39
CA ILE A 75 6.58 19.75 9.74
C ILE A 75 5.08 20.03 9.68
N LYS A 76 4.65 21.13 9.11
CA LYS A 76 3.23 21.47 8.96
C LYS A 76 2.43 20.40 8.22
N THR A 77 3.06 19.74 7.24
CA THR A 77 2.40 18.75 6.38
C THR A 77 2.36 17.37 7.01
N PHE A 78 3.42 16.93 7.69
CA PHE A 78 3.61 15.54 8.10
C PHE A 78 3.64 15.30 9.61
N VAL A 79 3.65 16.36 10.43
CA VAL A 79 3.72 16.22 11.88
C VAL A 79 2.37 16.46 12.54
N THR A 80 2.03 15.55 13.46
CA THR A 80 0.89 15.68 14.39
C THR A 80 1.41 16.11 15.77
N GLU A 81 0.81 17.15 16.35
CA GLU A 81 1.08 17.56 17.72
C GLU A 81 0.42 16.57 18.70
N ARG A 82 1.18 16.16 19.71
CA ARG A 82 0.68 15.28 20.76
C ARG A 82 -0.47 15.95 21.52
N GLY A 83 -1.57 15.25 21.69
CA GLY A 83 -2.77 15.78 22.38
C GLY A 83 -3.72 16.59 21.49
N ASN A 84 -3.34 16.90 20.27
CA ASN A 84 -4.18 17.59 19.29
C ASN A 84 -4.87 16.61 18.32
N SER A 85 -5.18 15.40 18.80
CA SER A 85 -5.99 14.45 18.04
C SER A 85 -7.43 14.96 18.02
N SER A 86 -7.92 15.33 16.85
CA SER A 86 -9.36 15.44 16.60
C SER A 86 -10.05 14.21 17.19
N GLU A 87 -11.23 14.38 17.75
CA GLU A 87 -12.00 13.32 18.38
C GLU A 87 -12.25 12.13 17.45
N ILE A 88 -11.30 11.18 17.41
CA ILE A 88 -11.50 9.88 16.77
C ILE A 88 -12.44 9.09 17.68
N LYS A 89 -13.72 9.03 17.34
CA LYS A 89 -14.73 8.29 18.10
C LYS A 89 -14.96 6.88 17.55
N TYR A 90 -14.69 6.69 16.28
CA TYR A 90 -15.00 5.44 15.57
C TYR A 90 -13.80 5.00 14.71
N ILE A 91 -13.66 3.71 14.53
CA ILE A 91 -12.64 3.12 13.65
C ILE A 91 -12.72 3.60 12.19
N THR A 92 -13.91 4.11 11.80
CA THR A 92 -14.17 4.66 10.46
C THR A 92 -13.90 6.15 10.35
N ASP A 93 -13.49 6.82 11.44
CA ASP A 93 -13.09 8.23 11.37
C ASP A 93 -11.77 8.36 10.62
N GLU A 94 -11.60 9.51 9.99
CA GLU A 94 -10.35 9.82 9.31
C GLU A 94 -9.22 9.83 10.34
N ASN A 95 -8.27 8.94 10.16
CA ASN A 95 -7.12 8.86 11.04
C ASN A 95 -6.10 9.94 10.64
N PRO A 96 -5.86 10.97 11.47
CA PRO A 96 -4.90 12.03 11.17
C PRO A 96 -3.48 11.49 10.95
N PHE A 97 -3.11 10.37 11.56
CA PHE A 97 -1.80 9.73 11.36
C PHE A 97 -1.61 9.18 9.94
N SER A 98 -2.69 8.95 9.18
CA SER A 98 -2.58 8.58 7.77
C SER A 98 -1.97 9.70 6.91
N TYR A 99 -2.13 10.95 7.29
CA TYR A 99 -1.57 12.12 6.59
C TYR A 99 -0.38 12.73 7.32
N LYS A 100 -0.35 12.64 8.65
CA LYS A 100 0.67 13.22 9.53
C LYS A 100 1.24 12.17 10.47
N PRO A 101 2.06 11.23 9.95
CA PRO A 101 2.52 10.06 10.69
C PRO A 101 3.61 10.36 11.72
N ILE A 102 4.22 11.53 11.67
CA ILE A 102 5.26 11.95 12.60
C ILE A 102 4.61 12.61 13.82
N VAL A 103 5.03 12.24 15.00
CA VAL A 103 4.49 12.77 16.27
C VAL A 103 5.55 13.57 17.00
N THR A 104 5.19 14.74 17.53
CA THR A 104 6.05 15.46 18.47
C THR A 104 6.09 14.73 19.80
N VAL A 105 7.29 14.40 20.28
CA VAL A 105 7.50 13.85 21.62
C VAL A 105 7.60 14.99 22.64
N ASN A 106 8.35 16.01 22.27
CA ASN A 106 8.47 17.31 22.95
C ASN A 106 8.68 18.38 21.89
N ASN A 107 8.94 19.63 22.29
CA ASN A 107 9.07 20.75 21.35
C ASN A 107 10.22 20.62 20.34
N LEU A 108 11.15 19.68 20.52
CA LEU A 108 12.35 19.54 19.69
C LEU A 108 12.51 18.13 19.09
N ASP A 109 11.93 17.12 19.74
CA ASP A 109 12.08 15.72 19.35
C ASP A 109 10.82 15.19 18.68
N TYR A 110 11.01 14.46 17.63
CA TYR A 110 9.98 13.89 16.76
C TYR A 110 10.13 12.39 16.68
N MET A 111 9.04 11.67 16.56
CA MET A 111 9.02 10.22 16.42
C MET A 111 8.23 9.82 15.19
N LEU A 112 8.77 8.89 14.40
CA LEU A 112 8.07 8.23 13.31
C LEU A 112 7.83 6.76 13.69
N PRO A 113 6.62 6.41 14.14
CA PRO A 113 6.32 5.05 14.63
C PRO A 113 6.44 3.96 13.56
N SER A 114 6.28 4.32 12.29
CA SER A 114 6.33 3.38 11.17
C SER A 114 6.83 4.07 9.89
N ALA A 115 7.88 3.53 9.27
CA ALA A 115 8.35 3.99 7.99
C ALA A 115 7.29 3.82 6.88
N ASN A 116 6.52 2.73 6.91
CA ASN A 116 5.44 2.50 5.95
C ASN A 116 4.35 3.58 6.05
N ALA A 117 4.03 4.06 7.26
CA ALA A 117 3.08 5.16 7.44
C ALA A 117 3.58 6.47 6.79
N ALA A 118 4.89 6.72 6.79
CA ALA A 118 5.46 7.88 6.10
C ALA A 118 5.29 7.79 4.57
N TYR A 119 5.56 6.62 3.98
CA TYR A 119 5.34 6.40 2.54
C TYR A 119 3.87 6.57 2.16
N GLU A 120 2.96 5.98 2.94
CA GLU A 120 1.51 6.13 2.71
C GLU A 120 1.08 7.60 2.82
N ALA A 121 1.57 8.33 3.83
CA ALA A 121 1.26 9.74 4.01
C ALA A 121 1.74 10.62 2.85
N ILE A 122 2.91 10.33 2.27
CA ILE A 122 3.41 11.04 1.09
C ILE A 122 2.43 10.87 -0.07
N ILE A 123 2.01 9.63 -0.36
CA ILE A 123 1.07 9.34 -1.44
C ILE A 123 -0.27 10.03 -1.20
N LEU A 124 -0.84 9.93 0.01
CA LEU A 124 -2.12 10.53 0.35
C LEU A 124 -2.09 12.07 0.28
N ASN A 125 -1.01 12.70 0.75
CA ASN A 125 -0.86 14.15 0.65
C ASN A 125 -0.67 14.61 -0.80
N LEU A 126 0.07 13.86 -1.63
CA LEU A 126 0.20 14.14 -3.06
C LEU A 126 -1.15 13.99 -3.79
N GLU A 127 -1.90 12.92 -3.52
CA GLU A 127 -3.25 12.74 -4.10
C GLU A 127 -4.18 13.89 -3.72
N LYS A 128 -4.17 14.32 -2.45
CA LYS A 128 -4.95 15.47 -1.98
C LYS A 128 -4.53 16.76 -2.69
N PHE A 129 -3.23 17.00 -2.80
CA PHE A 129 -2.69 18.18 -3.49
C PHE A 129 -3.10 18.23 -4.96
N PHE A 130 -3.02 17.10 -5.67
CA PHE A 130 -3.38 17.05 -7.10
C PHE A 130 -4.88 17.06 -7.33
N LYS A 131 -5.69 16.52 -6.42
CA LYS A 131 -7.15 16.45 -6.55
C LYS A 131 -7.79 17.82 -6.77
N ASP A 132 -7.30 18.84 -6.08
CA ASP A 132 -7.83 20.19 -6.12
C ASP A 132 -7.03 21.12 -7.06
N SER A 133 -6.05 20.59 -7.78
CA SER A 133 -5.17 21.34 -8.68
C SER A 133 -5.59 21.26 -10.15
N LYS A 134 -5.11 22.19 -10.97
CA LYS A 134 -5.25 22.14 -12.43
C LYS A 134 -4.57 20.93 -13.07
N TYR A 135 -3.76 20.20 -12.33
CA TYR A 135 -3.03 19.02 -12.82
C TYR A 135 -3.74 17.70 -12.52
N ASN A 136 -4.94 17.72 -11.94
CA ASN A 136 -5.68 16.51 -11.53
C ASN A 136 -5.85 15.50 -12.69
N GLU A 137 -6.29 15.95 -13.84
CA GLU A 137 -6.49 15.05 -15.00
C GLU A 137 -5.16 14.42 -15.46
N LYS A 138 -4.09 15.21 -15.54
CA LYS A 138 -2.77 14.71 -15.91
C LYS A 138 -2.25 13.69 -14.89
N PHE A 139 -2.43 13.96 -13.61
CA PHE A 139 -2.04 13.06 -12.53
C PHE A 139 -2.82 11.74 -12.61
N ARG A 140 -4.14 11.80 -12.76
CA ARG A 140 -4.99 10.61 -12.90
C ARG A 140 -4.57 9.77 -14.10
N LYS A 141 -4.41 10.37 -15.27
CA LYS A 141 -3.98 9.68 -16.47
C LYS A 141 -2.60 9.02 -16.30
N SER A 142 -1.66 9.71 -15.66
CA SER A 142 -0.33 9.15 -15.39
C SER A 142 -0.38 7.95 -14.44
N ARG A 143 -1.25 8.02 -13.41
CA ARG A 143 -1.48 6.92 -12.47
C ARG A 143 -2.13 5.71 -13.16
N ASP A 144 -3.14 5.96 -13.98
CA ASP A 144 -3.86 4.92 -14.69
C ASP A 144 -2.92 4.20 -15.69
N ASN A 145 -2.17 4.94 -16.50
CA ASN A 145 -1.17 4.36 -17.41
C ASN A 145 -0.08 3.58 -16.67
N ARG A 146 0.31 4.05 -15.47
CA ARG A 146 1.29 3.32 -14.66
C ARG A 146 0.75 2.00 -14.14
N LEU A 147 -0.51 1.96 -13.69
CA LEU A 147 -1.15 0.72 -13.27
C LEU A 147 -1.20 -0.30 -14.42
N GLU A 148 -1.60 0.12 -15.60
CA GLU A 148 -1.64 -0.72 -16.80
C GLU A 148 -0.25 -1.29 -17.12
N HIS A 149 0.77 -0.44 -17.10
CA HIS A 149 2.15 -0.87 -17.34
C HIS A 149 2.70 -1.82 -16.26
N GLU A 150 2.47 -1.54 -14.98
CA GLU A 150 2.88 -2.45 -13.88
C GLU A 150 2.14 -3.79 -13.96
N THR A 151 0.87 -3.77 -14.39
CA THR A 151 0.10 -4.98 -14.66
C THR A 151 0.75 -5.81 -15.78
N PHE A 152 1.11 -5.16 -16.88
CA PHE A 152 1.85 -5.81 -17.97
C PHE A 152 3.18 -6.41 -17.49
N CYS A 153 4.00 -5.65 -16.76
CA CYS A 153 5.27 -6.13 -16.24
C CYS A 153 5.09 -7.36 -15.33
N THR A 154 4.09 -7.31 -14.43
CA THR A 154 3.78 -8.41 -13.52
C THR A 154 3.43 -9.70 -14.28
N PHE A 155 2.58 -9.63 -15.29
CA PHE A 155 2.22 -10.81 -16.07
C PHE A 155 3.38 -11.29 -16.96
N ARG A 156 4.17 -10.39 -17.53
CA ARG A 156 5.37 -10.74 -18.30
C ARG A 156 6.39 -11.50 -17.45
N ASP A 157 6.58 -11.08 -16.19
CA ASP A 157 7.52 -11.76 -15.28
C ASP A 157 6.95 -13.08 -14.75
N PHE A 158 5.62 -13.23 -14.71
CA PHE A 158 4.94 -14.44 -14.26
C PHE A 158 4.88 -15.54 -15.32
N PHE A 159 4.65 -15.18 -16.58
CA PHE A 159 4.52 -16.15 -17.67
C PHE A 159 5.86 -16.45 -18.35
N PRO A 160 6.05 -17.67 -18.92
CA PRO A 160 7.23 -17.98 -19.73
C PRO A 160 7.42 -17.04 -20.93
N GLU A 161 8.65 -16.84 -21.38
CA GLU A 161 8.99 -15.99 -22.55
C GLU A 161 8.27 -16.37 -23.84
N SER A 162 7.86 -17.63 -23.97
CA SER A 162 7.09 -18.13 -25.13
C SER A 162 5.64 -17.64 -25.15
N THR A 163 5.16 -16.98 -24.09
CA THR A 163 3.80 -16.45 -23.98
C THR A 163 3.70 -15.13 -24.74
N ILE A 164 2.65 -15.00 -25.56
CA ILE A 164 2.37 -13.74 -26.25
C ILE A 164 1.52 -12.87 -25.32
N ILE A 165 2.03 -11.68 -25.00
CA ILE A 165 1.34 -10.69 -24.17
C ILE A 165 1.24 -9.39 -24.98
N LEU A 166 0.02 -8.93 -25.22
CA LEU A 166 -0.26 -7.71 -25.95
C LEU A 166 -0.88 -6.67 -25.00
N GLU A 167 -0.38 -5.45 -25.02
CA GLU A 167 -0.91 -4.30 -24.25
C GLU A 167 -1.56 -3.26 -25.17
N SER A 168 -2.54 -2.52 -24.66
CA SER A 168 -3.29 -1.46 -25.38
C SER A 168 -3.84 -1.96 -26.72
N VAL A 169 -4.67 -2.99 -26.67
CA VAL A 169 -5.18 -3.70 -27.86
C VAL A 169 -6.58 -3.21 -28.23
N PHE A 170 -6.84 -3.05 -29.52
CA PHE A 170 -8.11 -2.58 -30.05
C PHE A 170 -8.81 -3.63 -30.91
N GLU A 171 -10.15 -3.70 -30.81
CA GLU A 171 -10.98 -4.61 -31.61
C GLU A 171 -11.06 -4.20 -33.10
N THR A 172 -10.78 -2.95 -33.41
CA THR A 172 -10.90 -2.41 -34.78
C THR A 172 -9.71 -1.55 -35.15
N ASN A 173 -9.43 -1.45 -36.44
CA ASN A 173 -8.39 -0.56 -36.97
C ASN A 173 -8.70 0.95 -36.81
N LYS A 174 -9.89 1.31 -36.29
CA LYS A 174 -10.29 2.68 -35.96
C LYS A 174 -10.10 3.04 -34.50
N SER A 175 -9.37 2.22 -33.74
CA SER A 175 -9.07 2.41 -32.32
C SER A 175 -10.33 2.53 -31.44
N HIS A 176 -11.34 1.69 -31.70
CA HIS A 176 -12.50 1.54 -30.85
C HIS A 176 -12.35 0.31 -29.95
N ASN A 177 -12.87 0.38 -28.73
CA ASN A 177 -12.84 -0.66 -27.72
C ASN A 177 -11.40 -1.09 -27.42
N GLU A 178 -10.72 -0.30 -26.60
CA GLU A 178 -9.39 -0.60 -26.07
C GLU A 178 -9.48 -1.64 -24.94
N HIS A 179 -8.58 -2.61 -24.96
CA HIS A 179 -8.34 -3.59 -23.91
C HIS A 179 -6.94 -3.39 -23.36
N ASP A 180 -6.83 -3.39 -22.02
CA ASP A 180 -5.58 -3.04 -21.38
C ASP A 180 -4.50 -4.12 -21.63
N LEU A 181 -4.88 -5.42 -21.52
CA LEU A 181 -3.94 -6.53 -21.71
C LEU A 181 -4.63 -7.80 -22.21
N ILE A 182 -4.02 -8.47 -23.19
CA ILE A 182 -4.44 -9.80 -23.65
C ILE A 182 -3.25 -10.74 -23.65
N ILE A 183 -3.42 -11.91 -23.01
CA ILE A 183 -2.36 -12.91 -22.83
C ILE A 183 -2.77 -14.20 -23.55
N PHE A 184 -1.88 -14.70 -24.41
CA PHE A 184 -2.03 -15.95 -25.13
C PHE A 184 -1.02 -16.96 -24.57
N HIS A 185 -1.50 -17.89 -23.78
CA HIS A 185 -0.65 -18.92 -23.19
C HIS A 185 -1.23 -20.31 -23.48
N ASN A 186 -0.46 -21.14 -24.17
CA ASN A 186 -0.92 -22.45 -24.65
C ASN A 186 -2.24 -22.29 -25.44
N LYS A 187 -3.28 -23.02 -25.02
CA LYS A 187 -4.63 -22.97 -25.61
C LYS A 187 -5.61 -22.07 -24.84
N THR A 188 -5.07 -21.08 -24.12
CA THR A 188 -5.85 -20.19 -23.27
C THR A 188 -5.59 -18.72 -23.63
N ILE A 189 -6.69 -17.95 -23.68
CA ILE A 189 -6.66 -16.50 -23.76
C ILE A 189 -7.13 -15.93 -22.43
N LEU A 190 -6.35 -15.00 -21.86
CA LEU A 190 -6.76 -14.19 -20.72
C LEU A 190 -6.92 -12.74 -21.16
N ILE A 191 -8.10 -12.17 -20.91
CA ILE A 191 -8.42 -10.77 -21.16
C ILE A 191 -8.37 -10.06 -19.81
N VAL A 192 -7.47 -9.11 -19.64
CA VAL A 192 -7.22 -8.43 -18.37
C VAL A 192 -7.52 -6.94 -18.52
N GLU A 193 -8.36 -6.43 -17.63
CA GLU A 193 -8.77 -5.03 -17.55
C GLU A 193 -8.31 -4.43 -16.21
N ALA A 194 -7.44 -3.46 -16.24
CA ALA A 194 -6.93 -2.76 -15.08
C ALA A 194 -7.78 -1.51 -14.76
N LYS A 195 -8.23 -1.36 -13.53
CA LYS A 195 -9.06 -0.20 -13.13
C LYS A 195 -8.47 0.51 -11.92
N ALA A 196 -7.89 1.68 -12.13
CA ALA A 196 -7.34 2.54 -11.09
C ALA A 196 -8.45 3.34 -10.39
N SER A 197 -9.09 2.72 -9.41
CA SER A 197 -10.10 3.42 -8.60
C SER A 197 -9.44 4.22 -7.48
N PRO A 198 -9.85 5.50 -7.26
CA PRO A 198 -9.35 6.26 -6.14
C PRO A 198 -9.76 5.60 -4.81
N ARG A 199 -8.83 5.55 -3.85
CA ARG A 199 -9.14 5.11 -2.48
C ARG A 199 -10.21 6.02 -1.88
N ARG A 200 -11.21 5.43 -1.25
CA ARG A 200 -12.28 6.15 -0.57
C ARG A 200 -12.31 5.76 0.90
N ALA A 201 -12.51 6.75 1.76
CA ALA A 201 -12.70 6.52 3.18
C ALA A 201 -13.97 5.66 3.42
N PRO A 202 -13.99 4.73 4.38
CA PRO A 202 -15.16 3.98 4.75
C PRO A 202 -16.27 4.92 5.25
N LEU A 203 -17.53 4.54 5.08
CA LEU A 203 -18.69 5.28 5.57
C LEU A 203 -19.26 4.59 6.82
N ARG A 204 -19.65 5.38 7.80
CA ARG A 204 -20.21 4.90 9.08
C ARG A 204 -21.60 4.30 8.91
N GLU A 205 -22.42 4.93 8.08
CA GLU A 205 -23.80 4.50 7.87
C GLU A 205 -23.85 3.32 6.90
N PRO A 206 -24.33 2.13 7.33
CA PRO A 206 -24.33 0.91 6.50
C PRO A 206 -25.06 1.08 5.17
N ALA A 207 -26.19 1.80 5.14
CA ALA A 207 -26.92 2.05 3.91
C ALA A 207 -26.12 2.86 2.89
N ARG A 208 -25.41 3.91 3.35
CA ARG A 208 -24.53 4.71 2.48
C ARG A 208 -23.29 3.94 2.08
N ALA A 209 -22.72 3.12 2.97
CA ALA A 209 -21.60 2.23 2.65
C ALA A 209 -21.98 1.26 1.55
N TYR A 210 -23.17 0.62 1.66
CA TYR A 210 -23.70 -0.28 0.62
C TYR A 210 -23.86 0.44 -0.73
N ILE A 211 -24.51 1.61 -0.74
CA ILE A 211 -24.68 2.41 -1.98
C ILE A 211 -23.33 2.72 -2.60
N ARG A 212 -22.35 3.14 -1.80
CA ARG A 212 -21.00 3.46 -2.28
C ARG A 212 -20.28 2.24 -2.88
N ILE A 213 -20.32 1.09 -2.20
CA ILE A 213 -19.73 -0.16 -2.70
C ILE A 213 -20.41 -0.56 -4.02
N ARG A 214 -21.74 -0.55 -4.06
CA ARG A 214 -22.52 -0.82 -5.27
C ARG A 214 -22.12 0.11 -6.41
N ASP A 215 -21.98 1.41 -6.14
CA ASP A 215 -21.62 2.39 -7.15
C ASP A 215 -20.18 2.24 -7.63
N ASP A 216 -19.26 1.84 -6.76
CA ASP A 216 -17.87 1.51 -7.14
C ASP A 216 -17.80 0.29 -8.07
N PHE A 217 -18.72 -0.67 -7.91
CA PHE A 217 -18.85 -1.78 -8.84
C PHE A 217 -19.51 -1.37 -10.17
N LYS A 218 -20.61 -0.59 -10.14
CA LYS A 218 -21.50 -0.34 -11.28
C LYS A 218 -21.16 0.88 -12.14
N ARG A 219 -20.35 1.82 -11.66
CA ARG A 219 -19.99 3.01 -12.43
C ARG A 219 -19.15 2.69 -13.67
N LYS A 220 -19.09 3.59 -14.64
CA LYS A 220 -18.31 3.44 -15.89
C LYS A 220 -16.82 3.09 -15.69
N SER A 221 -16.22 3.51 -14.59
CA SER A 221 -14.84 3.15 -14.20
C SER A 221 -14.80 2.04 -13.16
N GLY A 222 -15.86 1.29 -12.97
CA GLY A 222 -16.00 0.24 -11.98
C GLY A 222 -15.70 -1.15 -12.53
N ILE A 223 -15.70 -2.13 -11.63
CA ILE A 223 -15.40 -3.53 -11.93
C ILE A 223 -16.40 -4.12 -12.94
N GLN A 224 -17.69 -3.79 -12.83
CA GLN A 224 -18.71 -4.28 -13.76
C GLN A 224 -18.45 -3.82 -15.20
N SER A 225 -18.09 -2.56 -15.39
CA SER A 225 -17.75 -2.04 -16.73
C SER A 225 -16.51 -2.72 -17.32
N ALA A 226 -15.49 -3.00 -16.50
CA ALA A 226 -14.32 -3.79 -16.93
C ALA A 226 -14.72 -5.21 -17.34
N SER A 227 -15.54 -5.86 -16.54
CA SER A 227 -16.04 -7.21 -16.84
C SER A 227 -16.89 -7.23 -18.13
N GLU A 228 -17.76 -6.24 -18.33
CA GLU A 228 -18.55 -6.11 -19.56
C GLU A 228 -17.63 -5.88 -20.80
N GLN A 229 -16.61 -5.07 -20.68
CA GLN A 229 -15.61 -4.80 -21.71
C GLN A 229 -14.86 -6.09 -22.10
N ALA A 230 -14.32 -6.80 -21.13
CA ALA A 230 -13.66 -8.09 -21.35
C ALA A 230 -14.61 -9.15 -21.94
N ASN A 231 -15.86 -9.22 -21.46
CA ASN A 231 -16.86 -10.14 -21.99
C ASN A 231 -17.28 -9.81 -23.43
N ASN A 232 -17.29 -8.55 -23.84
CA ASN A 232 -17.56 -8.16 -25.23
C ASN A 232 -16.50 -8.73 -26.17
N LEU A 233 -15.22 -8.56 -25.87
CA LEU A 233 -14.14 -9.16 -26.65
C LEU A 233 -14.20 -10.69 -26.62
N ARG A 234 -14.42 -11.28 -25.43
CA ARG A 234 -14.62 -12.72 -25.31
C ARG A 234 -15.72 -13.24 -26.23
N ASN A 235 -16.87 -12.59 -26.24
CA ASN A 235 -17.99 -12.95 -27.12
C ASN A 235 -17.66 -12.74 -28.59
N LEU A 236 -16.92 -11.67 -28.94
CA LEU A 236 -16.45 -11.44 -30.30
C LEU A 236 -15.56 -12.60 -30.77
N ILE A 237 -14.62 -13.07 -29.93
CA ILE A 237 -13.73 -14.20 -30.25
C ILE A 237 -14.53 -15.51 -30.38
N ILE A 238 -15.50 -15.77 -29.48
CA ILE A 238 -16.29 -17.01 -29.48
C ILE A 238 -17.18 -17.11 -30.74
N ASN A 239 -17.77 -15.99 -31.15
CA ASN A 239 -18.76 -15.97 -32.23
C ASN A 239 -18.15 -15.85 -33.64
N ASN A 240 -16.84 -15.65 -33.77
CA ASN A 240 -16.15 -15.52 -35.05
C ASN A 240 -15.05 -16.58 -35.19
N GLU A 241 -14.89 -17.12 -36.37
CA GLU A 241 -13.79 -18.05 -36.68
C GLU A 241 -12.42 -17.33 -36.57
N LYS A 242 -12.38 -16.07 -36.94
CA LYS A 242 -11.19 -15.22 -36.88
C LYS A 242 -11.51 -13.86 -36.27
N THR A 243 -10.69 -13.41 -35.35
CA THR A 243 -10.77 -12.08 -34.74
C THR A 243 -9.41 -11.39 -34.88
N SER A 244 -9.39 -10.22 -35.48
CA SER A 244 -8.17 -9.43 -35.65
C SER A 244 -8.06 -8.37 -34.56
N LEU A 245 -6.87 -8.21 -34.02
CA LEU A 245 -6.52 -7.25 -32.97
C LEU A 245 -5.54 -6.21 -33.51
N TYR A 246 -5.69 -4.97 -33.13
CA TYR A 246 -4.98 -3.85 -33.69
C TYR A 246 -4.28 -3.00 -32.62
N ASP A 247 -3.24 -2.27 -33.01
CA ASP A 247 -2.66 -1.23 -32.20
C ASP A 247 -3.46 0.10 -32.30
N LYS A 248 -3.07 1.08 -31.50
CA LYS A 248 -3.69 2.42 -31.50
C LYS A 248 -3.59 3.15 -32.85
N LYS A 249 -2.67 2.76 -33.73
CA LYS A 249 -2.49 3.35 -35.07
C LYS A 249 -3.29 2.60 -36.12
N GLY A 250 -3.98 1.52 -35.74
CA GLY A 250 -4.76 0.69 -36.64
C GLY A 250 -3.93 -0.38 -37.37
N ASN A 251 -2.69 -0.61 -36.97
CA ASN A 251 -1.89 -1.70 -37.50
C ASN A 251 -2.33 -3.02 -36.89
N LEU A 252 -2.37 -4.10 -37.67
CA LEU A 252 -2.69 -5.44 -37.20
C LEU A 252 -1.58 -5.94 -36.27
N LEU A 253 -1.94 -6.27 -35.04
CA LEU A 253 -1.04 -6.86 -34.04
C LEU A 253 -1.10 -8.39 -34.07
N TYR A 254 -2.31 -8.94 -34.07
CA TYR A 254 -2.52 -10.37 -33.95
C TYR A 254 -3.86 -10.79 -34.58
N THR A 255 -3.91 -12.01 -35.09
CA THR A 255 -5.16 -12.61 -35.56
C THR A 255 -5.41 -13.90 -34.77
N ILE A 256 -6.52 -13.93 -34.05
CA ILE A 256 -6.97 -15.09 -33.26
C ILE A 256 -7.76 -16.00 -34.19
N ASN A 257 -7.33 -17.26 -34.34
CA ASN A 257 -8.19 -18.28 -34.90
C ASN A 257 -8.89 -18.98 -33.75
N ARG A 258 -10.21 -19.00 -33.73
CA ARG A 258 -11.00 -19.53 -32.61
C ARG A 258 -10.66 -20.97 -32.27
N CYS A 259 -10.37 -21.79 -33.29
CA CYS A 259 -10.04 -23.22 -33.12
C CYS A 259 -8.72 -23.49 -32.42
N ASP A 260 -7.82 -22.51 -32.30
CA ASP A 260 -6.52 -22.65 -31.66
C ASP A 260 -6.59 -22.60 -30.14
N TYR A 261 -7.76 -22.18 -29.57
CA TYR A 261 -7.93 -21.92 -28.15
C TYR A 261 -9.13 -22.65 -27.56
N ASP A 262 -8.88 -23.35 -26.45
CA ASP A 262 -9.91 -24.10 -25.73
C ASP A 262 -10.62 -23.21 -24.69
N ASN A 263 -9.88 -22.29 -24.05
CA ASN A 263 -10.36 -21.46 -22.94
C ASN A 263 -10.15 -19.96 -23.22
N ILE A 264 -11.17 -19.15 -22.89
CA ILE A 264 -11.15 -17.68 -22.99
C ILE A 264 -11.75 -17.10 -21.73
N TYR A 265 -10.96 -16.43 -20.92
CA TYR A 265 -11.33 -15.84 -19.62
C TYR A 265 -11.24 -14.33 -19.64
#